data_d1f5024d795254be6917c240ff9feaf4
#
_entry.id   d1f5024d795254be6917c240ff9feaf4
#
_cell.length_a   1.000
_cell.length_b   1.000
_cell.length_c   1.000
_cell.angle_alpha   90.00
_cell.angle_beta   90.00
_cell.angle_gamma   90.00
#
_symmetry.space_group_name_H-M   'P 1'
#
loop_
_entity.id
_entity.type
_entity.pdbx_description
1 polymer ?
#
loop_
_entity_poly.entity_id
_entity_poly.type
_entity_poly.pdbx_seq_one_letter_code
_entity_poly.pdbx_strand_id
1 'polypeptide(L)'
;MKRVFLIVLDSCGIGQLPDAAAFGDHDCHTMRRISASPKFCANNLLKMGLGNIDGQDYLPSTATPTAAVARLAERSMGKDTTIGHWEIAGVISPKPLPTYPDGFPPEVLEAFSAATGRGVLCNKPYSGTEVIADYGAEHMRTGDLIVYTSADSVFQIAAHEDVVPLEQLYEYCRQAREILRGEHGVGRVIARPFTGSDPDFNRTANRRDFSLEPPAATLLDAIAATGKTVWGVGKISDIFAAQGITRCDLTHGNGEGMETALKAVQTDFEGLCFINLVDFDMLYGHRQDVDGYAAALTAFDSWLPSFMAQMKDDDVLMITADHGCDPGDSHTDHTREYVPLVVYGAAVNPVNLGTRSTYSDIAATVAEYLGVPYNGAGESMWSALQKEGV
;
A
#
# COMPACT_ATOMS: atom_id res chain seq x y z
N MET A 1 -27.74 1.75 -6.30
CA MET A 1 -26.43 1.14 -6.70
C MET A 1 -25.49 1.27 -5.51
N LYS A 2 -25.08 0.16 -4.94
CA LYS A 2 -24.17 0.16 -3.79
C LYS A 2 -22.73 0.42 -4.23
N ARG A 3 -22.09 1.43 -3.64
CA ARG A 3 -20.68 1.75 -3.87
C ARG A 3 -19.94 1.80 -2.54
N VAL A 4 -18.73 1.28 -2.53
CA VAL A 4 -17.80 1.44 -1.42
C VAL A 4 -16.60 2.25 -1.90
N PHE A 5 -16.23 3.27 -1.15
CA PHE A 5 -15.00 4.02 -1.33
C PHE A 5 -14.07 3.68 -0.17
N LEU A 6 -13.02 2.92 -0.45
CA LEU A 6 -12.01 2.52 0.52
C LEU A 6 -10.75 3.34 0.29
N ILE A 7 -10.46 4.24 1.22
CA ILE A 7 -9.30 5.13 1.17
C ILE A 7 -8.26 4.64 2.17
N VAL A 8 -7.08 4.30 1.68
CA VAL A 8 -5.91 3.98 2.50
C VAL A 8 -5.02 5.21 2.59
N LEU A 9 -4.83 5.70 3.82
CA LEU A 9 -3.80 6.67 4.18
C LEU A 9 -2.52 5.89 4.42
N ASP A 10 -1.72 5.72 3.38
CA ASP A 10 -0.53 4.84 3.36
C ASP A 10 0.36 5.13 4.58
N SER A 11 0.64 4.11 5.38
CA SER A 11 1.44 4.18 6.61
C SER A 11 0.86 4.93 7.81
N CYS A 12 -0.42 5.28 7.84
CA CYS A 12 -1.00 6.06 8.96
C CYS A 12 -1.37 5.18 10.17
N GLY A 13 -0.37 4.55 10.81
CA GLY A 13 -0.52 3.72 11.99
C GLY A 13 -1.00 4.49 13.22
N ILE A 14 -1.60 3.77 14.18
CA ILE A 14 -2.19 4.33 15.41
C ILE A 14 -1.71 3.63 16.68
N GLY A 15 -0.47 3.18 16.68
CA GLY A 15 0.20 2.65 17.86
C GLY A 15 0.64 1.21 17.72
N GLN A 16 1.69 0.91 18.45
CA GLN A 16 2.44 -0.33 18.40
C GLN A 16 1.56 -1.58 18.60
N LEU A 17 1.73 -2.58 17.72
CA LEU A 17 1.17 -3.91 17.92
C LEU A 17 1.94 -4.68 19.02
N PRO A 18 1.30 -5.64 19.70
CA PRO A 18 1.96 -6.42 20.74
C PRO A 18 3.19 -7.21 20.30
N ASP A 19 3.25 -7.55 19.01
CA ASP A 19 4.35 -8.31 18.38
C ASP A 19 5.40 -7.43 17.69
N ALA A 20 5.29 -6.11 17.77
CA ALA A 20 6.16 -5.15 17.10
C ALA A 20 7.66 -5.39 17.39
N ALA A 21 8.00 -5.78 18.62
CA ALA A 21 9.38 -6.10 19.00
C ALA A 21 9.99 -7.25 18.16
N ALA A 22 9.17 -8.19 17.68
CA ALA A 22 9.62 -9.27 16.77
C ALA A 22 9.97 -8.74 15.36
N PHE A 23 9.50 -7.55 15.01
CA PHE A 23 9.80 -6.84 13.77
C PHE A 23 10.87 -5.74 13.94
N GLY A 24 11.47 -5.66 15.13
CA GLY A 24 12.50 -4.66 15.46
C GLY A 24 11.95 -3.30 15.87
N ASP A 25 10.64 -3.17 16.04
CA ASP A 25 9.99 -1.89 16.33
C ASP A 25 9.75 -1.72 17.83
N HIS A 26 10.01 -0.53 18.35
CA HIS A 26 9.85 -0.18 19.76
C HIS A 26 9.30 1.24 19.89
N ASP A 27 8.27 1.43 20.73
CA ASP A 27 7.64 2.74 20.99
C ASP A 27 7.16 3.48 19.72
N CYS A 28 6.80 2.73 18.68
CA CYS A 28 6.31 3.33 17.43
C CYS A 28 4.84 3.74 17.57
N HIS A 29 4.53 4.95 17.08
CA HIS A 29 3.18 5.48 17.10
C HIS A 29 3.01 6.65 16.14
N THR A 30 2.81 6.36 14.86
CA THR A 30 2.72 7.33 13.77
C THR A 30 1.75 8.47 14.08
N MET A 31 0.50 8.18 14.40
CA MET A 31 -0.54 9.20 14.66
C MET A 31 -0.21 10.07 15.87
N ARG A 32 0.34 9.52 16.95
CA ARG A 32 0.74 10.30 18.13
C ARG A 32 1.85 11.29 17.80
N ARG A 33 2.85 10.85 17.01
CA ARG A 33 3.95 11.74 16.58
C ARG A 33 3.44 12.92 15.78
N ILE A 34 2.64 12.66 14.74
CA ILE A 34 2.14 13.72 13.86
C ILE A 34 1.13 14.62 14.56
N SER A 35 0.32 14.11 15.50
CA SER A 35 -0.64 14.92 16.26
C SER A 35 -0.01 15.94 17.20
N ALA A 36 1.27 15.76 17.57
CA ALA A 36 2.04 16.72 18.35
C ALA A 36 2.56 17.91 17.51
N SER A 37 2.51 17.83 16.18
CA SER A 37 2.94 18.92 15.29
C SER A 37 1.95 20.10 15.34
N PRO A 38 2.45 21.36 15.32
CA PRO A 38 1.59 22.53 15.19
C PRO A 38 0.85 22.61 13.85
N LYS A 39 1.21 21.78 12.87
CA LYS A 39 0.53 21.68 11.56
C LYS A 39 -0.62 20.68 11.56
N PHE A 40 -0.81 19.94 12.65
CA PHE A 40 -1.88 18.96 12.75
C PHE A 40 -3.23 19.63 13.01
N CYS A 41 -4.20 19.37 12.14
CA CYS A 41 -5.59 19.78 12.30
C CYS A 41 -6.51 18.77 11.60
N ALA A 42 -7.12 17.87 12.37
CA ALA A 42 -7.96 16.77 11.87
C ALA A 42 -9.40 16.87 12.41
N ASN A 43 -10.01 18.07 12.33
CA ASN A 43 -11.29 18.36 12.96
C ASN A 43 -12.45 17.51 12.41
N ASN A 44 -12.45 17.18 11.12
CA ASN A 44 -13.49 16.36 10.51
C ASN A 44 -13.34 14.89 10.92
N LEU A 45 -12.12 14.34 10.88
CA LEU A 45 -11.84 12.98 11.36
C LEU A 45 -12.13 12.84 12.86
N LEU A 46 -11.80 13.85 13.68
CA LEU A 46 -12.14 13.86 15.11
C LEU A 46 -13.66 13.90 15.32
N LYS A 47 -14.41 14.69 14.55
CA LYS A 47 -15.86 14.68 14.56
C LYS A 47 -16.47 13.34 14.11
N MET A 48 -15.79 12.65 13.18
CA MET A 48 -16.17 11.29 12.77
C MET A 48 -15.92 10.25 13.86
N GLY A 49 -15.01 10.51 14.80
CA GLY A 49 -14.71 9.64 15.92
C GLY A 49 -13.27 9.09 15.95
N LEU A 50 -12.34 9.68 15.23
CA LEU A 50 -10.94 9.24 15.23
C LEU A 50 -10.37 9.13 16.66
N GLY A 51 -10.65 10.12 17.54
CA GLY A 51 -10.24 10.10 18.94
C GLY A 51 -11.07 9.17 19.83
N ASN A 52 -12.09 8.49 19.30
CA ASN A 52 -12.86 7.47 20.00
C ASN A 52 -12.34 6.05 19.75
N ILE A 53 -11.37 5.89 18.86
CA ILE A 53 -10.74 4.59 18.58
C ILE A 53 -9.97 4.15 19.84
N ASP A 54 -10.03 2.87 20.18
CA ASP A 54 -9.33 2.30 21.31
C ASP A 54 -7.82 2.61 21.28
N GLY A 55 -7.27 3.08 22.42
CA GLY A 55 -5.86 3.43 22.54
C GLY A 55 -5.46 4.82 22.02
N GLN A 56 -6.43 5.64 21.58
CA GLN A 56 -6.18 7.02 21.10
C GLN A 56 -6.40 8.07 22.20
N ASP A 57 -5.84 7.85 23.38
CA ASP A 57 -5.97 8.69 24.58
C ASP A 57 -5.33 10.09 24.47
N TYR A 58 -4.53 10.31 23.45
CA TYR A 58 -3.86 11.60 23.14
C TYR A 58 -4.66 12.47 22.16
N LEU A 59 -5.71 11.95 21.54
CA LEU A 59 -6.64 12.71 20.70
C LEU A 59 -7.93 13.03 21.45
N PRO A 60 -8.57 14.19 21.21
CA PRO A 60 -9.87 14.49 21.80
C PRO A 60 -10.96 13.57 21.26
N SER A 61 -11.69 12.91 22.16
CA SER A 61 -12.87 12.12 21.80
C SER A 61 -14.11 13.01 21.66
N THR A 62 -15.12 12.52 20.93
CA THR A 62 -16.43 13.16 20.80
C THR A 62 -17.55 12.30 21.38
N ALA A 63 -18.51 12.92 22.06
CA ALA A 63 -19.69 12.22 22.60
C ALA A 63 -20.70 11.82 21.50
N THR A 64 -20.62 12.47 20.34
CA THR A 64 -21.56 12.27 19.22
C THR A 64 -20.79 12.05 17.91
N PRO A 65 -20.10 10.91 17.78
CA PRO A 65 -19.38 10.60 16.54
C PRO A 65 -20.37 10.51 15.37
N THR A 66 -19.95 10.91 14.19
CA THR A 66 -20.76 10.84 12.97
C THR A 66 -20.45 9.61 12.11
N ALA A 67 -19.46 8.81 12.48
CA ALA A 67 -19.05 7.60 11.80
C ALA A 67 -18.85 6.46 12.81
N ALA A 68 -18.82 5.22 12.31
CA ALA A 68 -18.35 4.10 13.11
C ALA A 68 -16.82 4.04 13.06
N VAL A 69 -16.21 3.53 14.13
CA VAL A 69 -14.76 3.43 14.26
C VAL A 69 -14.33 2.07 14.79
N ALA A 70 -13.12 1.67 14.43
CA ALA A 70 -12.44 0.50 14.97
C ALA A 70 -10.93 0.72 14.98
N ARG A 71 -10.23 -0.06 15.80
CA ARG A 71 -8.80 -0.29 15.72
C ARG A 71 -8.56 -1.66 15.10
N LEU A 72 -7.73 -1.77 14.07
CA LEU A 72 -7.45 -3.04 13.41
C LEU A 72 -6.02 -3.48 13.72
N ALA A 73 -5.86 -4.76 14.08
CA ALA A 73 -4.56 -5.41 14.22
C ALA A 73 -4.20 -6.11 12.91
N GLU A 74 -2.95 -6.00 12.47
CA GLU A 74 -2.45 -6.80 11.36
C GLU A 74 -2.18 -8.24 11.80
N ARG A 75 -2.73 -9.20 11.10
CA ARG A 75 -2.51 -10.63 11.35
C ARG A 75 -1.42 -11.23 10.47
N SER A 76 -1.19 -10.64 9.31
CA SER A 76 -0.11 -11.03 8.42
C SER A 76 1.24 -10.82 9.06
N MET A 77 2.22 -11.65 8.67
CA MET A 77 3.60 -11.55 9.14
C MET A 77 4.40 -10.61 8.25
N GLY A 78 4.05 -9.33 8.27
CA GLY A 78 4.68 -8.26 7.49
C GLY A 78 4.44 -6.90 8.13
N LYS A 79 5.00 -5.86 7.56
CA LYS A 79 4.74 -4.46 7.90
C LYS A 79 4.93 -3.56 6.66
N ASP A 80 4.69 -4.14 5.48
CA ASP A 80 4.88 -3.45 4.21
C ASP A 80 3.57 -3.23 3.47
N THR A 81 3.57 -2.25 2.57
CA THR A 81 2.39 -1.84 1.80
C THR A 81 1.70 -3.00 1.09
N THR A 82 2.46 -3.93 0.50
CA THR A 82 1.90 -5.05 -0.26
C THR A 82 1.13 -5.99 0.66
N ILE A 83 1.75 -6.42 1.76
CA ILE A 83 1.15 -7.33 2.74
C ILE A 83 -0.06 -6.69 3.41
N GLY A 84 0.03 -5.43 3.84
CA GLY A 84 -1.09 -4.72 4.47
C GLY A 84 -2.31 -4.59 3.54
N HIS A 85 -2.09 -4.20 2.28
CA HIS A 85 -3.18 -4.13 1.30
C HIS A 85 -3.78 -5.49 0.96
N TRP A 86 -2.95 -6.55 0.86
CA TRP A 86 -3.47 -7.91 0.65
C TRP A 86 -4.34 -8.35 1.82
N GLU A 87 -3.95 -8.03 3.06
CA GLU A 87 -4.79 -8.36 4.22
C GLU A 87 -6.09 -7.54 4.24
N ILE A 88 -6.06 -6.25 3.90
CA ILE A 88 -7.27 -5.44 3.70
C ILE A 88 -8.19 -6.09 2.66
N ALA A 89 -7.64 -6.72 1.61
CA ALA A 89 -8.39 -7.42 0.57
C ALA A 89 -8.69 -8.89 0.90
N GLY A 90 -8.40 -9.35 2.13
CA GLY A 90 -8.82 -10.65 2.64
C GLY A 90 -7.80 -11.78 2.50
N VAL A 91 -6.53 -11.47 2.24
CA VAL A 91 -5.45 -12.45 2.12
C VAL A 91 -4.44 -12.25 3.25
N ILE A 92 -4.41 -13.18 4.20
CA ILE A 92 -3.46 -13.18 5.32
C ILE A 92 -2.17 -13.89 4.88
N SER A 93 -1.05 -13.20 4.98
CA SER A 93 0.28 -13.72 4.65
C SER A 93 0.94 -14.33 5.89
N PRO A 94 1.15 -15.66 5.95
CA PRO A 94 1.70 -16.33 7.13
C PRO A 94 3.21 -16.13 7.29
N LYS A 95 3.86 -15.54 6.30
CA LYS A 95 5.31 -15.24 6.28
C LYS A 95 5.53 -13.86 5.66
N PRO A 96 6.58 -13.14 6.09
CA PRO A 96 6.97 -11.90 5.44
C PRO A 96 7.46 -12.16 4.01
N LEU A 97 7.47 -11.14 3.18
CA LEU A 97 8.14 -11.20 1.89
C LEU A 97 9.66 -11.36 2.10
N PRO A 98 10.35 -12.20 1.31
CA PRO A 98 11.77 -12.44 1.49
C PRO A 98 12.61 -11.20 1.17
N THR A 99 13.64 -10.96 1.98
CA THR A 99 14.68 -9.95 1.75
C THR A 99 16.04 -10.60 1.60
N TYR A 100 16.98 -9.94 0.93
CA TYR A 100 18.27 -10.51 0.56
C TYR A 100 19.44 -9.59 0.96
N PRO A 101 19.72 -9.44 2.27
CA PRO A 101 20.77 -8.54 2.75
C PRO A 101 22.18 -8.94 2.27
N ASP A 102 22.38 -10.20 1.94
CA ASP A 102 23.67 -10.74 1.43
C ASP A 102 23.65 -10.96 -0.11
N GLY A 103 22.61 -10.51 -0.80
CA GLY A 103 22.35 -10.79 -2.22
C GLY A 103 21.59 -12.09 -2.45
N PHE A 104 21.14 -12.29 -3.70
CA PHE A 104 20.35 -13.47 -4.09
C PHE A 104 21.21 -14.72 -4.14
N PRO A 105 20.66 -15.89 -3.79
CA PRO A 105 21.40 -17.13 -3.79
C PRO A 105 21.74 -17.60 -5.22
N PRO A 106 22.78 -18.46 -5.37
CA PRO A 106 23.28 -18.89 -6.68
C PRO A 106 22.21 -19.47 -7.61
N GLU A 107 21.29 -20.27 -7.09
CA GLU A 107 20.22 -20.90 -7.86
C GLU A 107 19.29 -19.90 -8.53
N VAL A 108 19.02 -18.74 -7.90
CA VAL A 108 18.22 -17.65 -8.49
C VAL A 108 19.00 -16.99 -9.61
N LEU A 109 20.28 -16.68 -9.41
CA LEU A 109 21.11 -16.02 -10.41
C LEU A 109 21.42 -16.92 -11.60
N GLU A 110 21.67 -18.20 -11.37
CA GLU A 110 21.87 -19.20 -12.44
C GLU A 110 20.62 -19.36 -13.30
N ALA A 111 19.44 -19.48 -12.67
CA ALA A 111 18.17 -19.54 -13.38
C ALA A 111 17.90 -18.26 -14.18
N PHE A 112 18.18 -17.09 -13.61
CA PHE A 112 18.03 -15.80 -14.30
C PHE A 112 19.01 -15.66 -15.46
N SER A 113 20.29 -16.01 -15.27
CA SER A 113 21.28 -15.99 -16.35
C SER A 113 20.94 -16.97 -17.47
N ALA A 114 20.43 -18.16 -17.14
CA ALA A 114 19.99 -19.14 -18.14
C ALA A 114 18.78 -18.62 -18.96
N ALA A 115 17.82 -17.95 -18.30
CA ALA A 115 16.64 -17.40 -18.95
C ALA A 115 16.96 -16.20 -19.87
N THR A 116 17.86 -15.32 -19.41
CA THR A 116 18.20 -14.07 -20.13
C THR A 116 19.33 -14.25 -21.15
N GLY A 117 20.14 -15.29 -20.99
CA GLY A 117 21.37 -15.50 -21.78
C GLY A 117 22.46 -14.48 -21.44
N ARG A 118 22.39 -13.80 -20.29
CA ARG A 118 23.33 -12.75 -19.86
C ARG A 118 23.90 -13.06 -18.47
N GLY A 119 25.12 -12.60 -18.23
CA GLY A 119 25.73 -12.63 -16.91
C GLY A 119 25.10 -11.60 -15.95
N VAL A 120 25.48 -11.69 -14.69
CA VAL A 120 25.01 -10.83 -13.61
C VAL A 120 26.18 -10.07 -12.98
N LEU A 121 26.02 -8.77 -12.86
CA LEU A 121 26.92 -7.87 -12.13
C LEU A 121 26.28 -7.47 -10.80
N CYS A 122 27.09 -7.16 -9.78
CA CYS A 122 26.74 -6.65 -8.46
C CYS A 122 26.19 -7.72 -7.50
N ASN A 123 24.90 -8.05 -7.54
CA ASN A 123 24.18 -8.97 -6.62
C ASN A 123 24.39 -8.67 -5.13
N LYS A 124 24.08 -7.46 -4.71
CA LYS A 124 24.10 -7.04 -3.29
C LYS A 124 23.17 -5.86 -3.05
N PRO A 125 22.88 -5.50 -1.80
CA PRO A 125 22.18 -4.25 -1.50
C PRO A 125 22.98 -3.05 -2.00
N TYR A 126 22.29 -2.15 -2.72
CA TYR A 126 22.94 -0.98 -3.33
C TYR A 126 21.98 0.19 -3.51
N SER A 127 22.51 1.43 -3.46
CA SER A 127 21.80 2.61 -3.94
C SER A 127 21.66 2.55 -5.46
N GLY A 128 20.44 2.78 -5.97
CA GLY A 128 20.21 2.70 -7.41
C GLY A 128 20.90 3.78 -8.25
N THR A 129 21.46 4.83 -7.63
CA THR A 129 22.26 5.86 -8.32
C THR A 129 23.74 5.45 -8.33
N GLU A 130 24.24 4.96 -7.18
CA GLU A 130 25.63 4.52 -7.05
C GLU A 130 25.91 3.26 -7.88
N VAL A 131 24.95 2.32 -7.92
CA VAL A 131 25.15 1.06 -8.67
C VAL A 131 25.37 1.30 -10.16
N ILE A 132 24.70 2.26 -10.78
CA ILE A 132 24.92 2.58 -12.20
C ILE A 132 26.24 3.34 -12.41
N ALA A 133 26.66 4.15 -11.45
CA ALA A 133 27.98 4.80 -11.52
C ALA A 133 29.13 3.75 -11.44
N ASP A 134 29.01 2.77 -10.53
CA ASP A 134 30.08 1.79 -10.28
C ASP A 134 30.12 0.65 -11.33
N TYR A 135 28.96 0.19 -11.82
CA TYR A 135 28.85 -0.96 -12.72
C TYR A 135 28.44 -0.60 -14.16
N GLY A 136 28.05 0.65 -14.44
CA GLY A 136 27.54 1.05 -15.75
C GLY A 136 28.55 0.85 -16.88
N ALA A 137 29.80 1.23 -16.68
CA ALA A 137 30.86 1.05 -17.67
C ALA A 137 31.12 -0.45 -17.96
N GLU A 138 31.12 -1.30 -16.94
CA GLU A 138 31.27 -2.74 -17.12
C GLU A 138 30.07 -3.35 -17.84
N HIS A 139 28.84 -2.97 -17.46
CA HIS A 139 27.62 -3.37 -18.15
C HIS A 139 27.66 -3.00 -19.64
N MET A 140 28.09 -1.77 -19.99
CA MET A 140 28.19 -1.36 -21.40
C MET A 140 29.22 -2.18 -22.19
N ARG A 141 30.30 -2.61 -21.54
CA ARG A 141 31.37 -3.41 -22.15
C ARG A 141 30.98 -4.89 -22.34
N THR A 142 30.34 -5.50 -21.34
CA THR A 142 30.04 -6.94 -21.30
C THR A 142 28.65 -7.30 -21.78
N GLY A 143 27.70 -6.42 -21.59
CA GLY A 143 26.27 -6.67 -21.76
C GLY A 143 25.63 -7.43 -20.60
N ASP A 144 26.36 -7.73 -19.51
CA ASP A 144 25.82 -8.38 -18.32
C ASP A 144 24.90 -7.45 -17.55
N LEU A 145 23.85 -7.99 -16.93
CA LEU A 145 22.82 -7.21 -16.26
C LEU A 145 23.24 -6.81 -14.85
N ILE A 146 23.01 -5.56 -14.47
CA ILE A 146 23.25 -5.10 -13.10
C ILE A 146 22.07 -5.51 -12.23
N VAL A 147 22.24 -6.56 -11.41
CA VAL A 147 21.22 -7.04 -10.45
C VAL A 147 21.60 -6.54 -9.05
N TYR A 148 20.63 -5.96 -8.35
CA TYR A 148 20.82 -5.48 -6.99
C TYR A 148 19.50 -5.49 -6.21
N THR A 149 19.60 -5.32 -4.89
CA THR A 149 18.46 -5.26 -3.99
C THR A 149 18.54 -4.02 -3.09
N SER A 150 17.67 -3.93 -2.10
CA SER A 150 17.67 -2.93 -1.02
C SER A 150 17.20 -3.59 0.28
N ALA A 151 16.87 -2.80 1.30
CA ALA A 151 16.24 -3.30 2.52
C ALA A 151 14.84 -3.89 2.24
N ASP A 152 14.17 -3.40 1.17
CA ASP A 152 12.88 -3.92 0.75
C ASP A 152 12.98 -5.28 0.06
N SER A 153 11.83 -5.96 -0.07
CA SER A 153 11.70 -7.21 -0.81
C SER A 153 11.66 -6.96 -2.33
N VAL A 154 12.81 -6.69 -2.93
CA VAL A 154 12.91 -6.29 -4.34
C VAL A 154 14.08 -6.95 -5.07
N PHE A 155 13.86 -7.29 -6.35
CA PHE A 155 14.89 -7.68 -7.33
C PHE A 155 14.95 -6.60 -8.39
N GLN A 156 16.05 -5.87 -8.47
CA GLN A 156 16.18 -4.74 -9.38
C GLN A 156 17.17 -5.05 -10.49
N ILE A 157 16.81 -4.72 -11.72
CA ILE A 157 17.64 -4.92 -12.90
C ILE A 157 17.92 -3.55 -13.54
N ALA A 158 19.16 -3.06 -13.42
CA ALA A 158 19.57 -1.87 -14.13
C ALA A 158 20.27 -2.26 -15.45
N ALA A 159 19.93 -1.55 -16.54
CA ALA A 159 20.53 -1.74 -17.85
C ALA A 159 20.51 -0.42 -18.65
N HIS A 160 21.57 -0.20 -19.42
CA HIS A 160 21.67 0.94 -20.34
C HIS A 160 20.79 0.72 -21.56
N GLU A 161 20.01 1.73 -21.97
CA GLU A 161 19.01 1.60 -23.04
C GLU A 161 19.62 1.29 -24.42
N ASP A 162 20.89 1.67 -24.68
CA ASP A 162 21.60 1.32 -25.90
C ASP A 162 22.16 -0.12 -25.92
N VAL A 163 22.31 -0.76 -24.75
CA VAL A 163 22.81 -2.13 -24.60
C VAL A 163 21.67 -3.13 -24.50
N VAL A 164 20.63 -2.76 -23.78
CA VAL A 164 19.40 -3.55 -23.59
C VAL A 164 18.21 -2.64 -23.89
N PRO A 165 17.58 -2.78 -25.07
CA PRO A 165 16.37 -2.03 -25.40
C PRO A 165 15.28 -2.21 -24.33
N LEU A 166 14.45 -1.19 -24.08
CA LEU A 166 13.46 -1.17 -23.02
C LEU A 166 12.54 -2.40 -22.98
N GLU A 167 12.01 -2.79 -24.14
CA GLU A 167 11.13 -3.98 -24.21
C GLU A 167 11.86 -5.27 -23.84
N GLN A 168 13.16 -5.36 -24.15
CA GLN A 168 13.97 -6.50 -23.75
C GLN A 168 14.25 -6.49 -22.25
N LEU A 169 14.49 -5.32 -21.64
CA LEU A 169 14.64 -5.20 -20.20
C LEU A 169 13.34 -5.60 -19.48
N TYR A 170 12.19 -5.17 -20.00
CA TYR A 170 10.89 -5.56 -19.44
C TYR A 170 10.64 -7.07 -19.59
N GLU A 171 11.08 -7.68 -20.67
CA GLU A 171 11.00 -9.13 -20.83
C GLU A 171 11.90 -9.87 -19.82
N TYR A 172 13.11 -9.39 -19.58
CA TYR A 172 13.97 -9.92 -18.51
C TYR A 172 13.33 -9.79 -17.12
N CYS A 173 12.64 -8.69 -16.84
CA CYS A 173 11.88 -8.53 -15.61
C CYS A 173 10.72 -9.52 -15.50
N ARG A 174 9.99 -9.83 -16.57
CA ARG A 174 8.95 -10.86 -16.57
C ARG A 174 9.53 -12.25 -16.31
N GLN A 175 10.66 -12.60 -16.95
CA GLN A 175 11.36 -13.85 -16.69
C GLN A 175 11.85 -13.95 -15.24
N ALA A 176 12.41 -12.86 -14.69
CA ALA A 176 12.77 -12.80 -13.28
C ALA A 176 11.55 -12.99 -12.37
N ARG A 177 10.39 -12.38 -12.71
CA ARG A 177 9.14 -12.55 -11.94
C ARG A 177 8.66 -14.00 -11.90
N GLU A 178 8.82 -14.76 -12.99
CA GLU A 178 8.47 -16.18 -13.04
C GLU A 178 9.43 -17.04 -12.19
N ILE A 179 10.71 -16.69 -12.13
CA ILE A 179 11.73 -17.38 -11.31
C ILE A 179 11.52 -17.07 -9.82
N LEU A 180 11.23 -15.82 -9.50
CA LEU A 180 11.12 -15.30 -8.13
C LEU A 180 9.70 -15.53 -7.56
N ARG A 181 9.32 -16.80 -7.40
CA ARG A 181 8.07 -17.28 -6.81
C ARG A 181 8.33 -18.13 -5.58
N GLY A 182 7.29 -18.47 -4.81
CA GLY A 182 7.40 -19.32 -3.62
C GLY A 182 8.32 -18.71 -2.56
N GLU A 183 9.36 -19.43 -2.16
CA GLU A 183 10.32 -18.97 -1.14
C GLU A 183 11.17 -17.77 -1.59
N HIS A 184 11.36 -17.58 -2.90
CA HIS A 184 12.05 -16.45 -3.48
C HIS A 184 11.10 -15.36 -3.99
N GLY A 185 9.84 -15.41 -3.61
CA GLY A 185 8.79 -14.50 -4.06
C GLY A 185 8.95 -13.08 -3.52
N VAL A 186 9.95 -12.33 -4.01
CA VAL A 186 10.10 -10.90 -3.67
C VAL A 186 8.87 -10.10 -4.11
N GLY A 187 8.51 -9.09 -3.34
CA GLY A 187 7.34 -8.27 -3.60
C GLY A 187 7.34 -7.60 -4.98
N ARG A 188 8.52 -7.17 -5.47
CA ARG A 188 8.64 -6.51 -6.77
C ARG A 188 9.91 -6.91 -7.52
N VAL A 189 9.80 -7.12 -8.82
CA VAL A 189 10.91 -7.07 -9.77
C VAL A 189 10.86 -5.71 -10.45
N ILE A 190 11.97 -4.99 -10.51
CA ILE A 190 11.99 -3.59 -10.95
C ILE A 190 12.96 -3.40 -12.13
N ALA A 191 12.44 -2.94 -13.26
CA ALA A 191 13.26 -2.43 -14.36
C ALA A 191 13.80 -1.03 -14.01
N ARG A 192 15.11 -0.85 -14.09
CA ARG A 192 15.82 0.40 -13.83
C ARG A 192 16.66 0.82 -15.03
N PRO A 193 16.05 1.25 -16.14
CA PRO A 193 16.79 1.71 -17.29
C PRO A 193 17.57 2.99 -17.00
N PHE A 194 18.72 3.12 -17.65
CA PHE A 194 19.56 4.30 -17.57
C PHE A 194 20.21 4.62 -18.93
N THR A 195 20.72 5.84 -19.06
CA THR A 195 21.42 6.38 -20.25
C THR A 195 22.65 7.15 -19.81
N GLY A 196 23.41 7.66 -20.78
CA GLY A 196 24.61 8.45 -20.53
C GLY A 196 25.89 7.69 -20.87
N SER A 197 27.02 8.17 -20.37
CA SER A 197 28.32 7.53 -20.54
C SER A 197 29.16 7.75 -19.28
N ASP A 198 30.13 6.89 -19.08
CA ASP A 198 31.07 7.02 -17.95
C ASP A 198 31.75 8.41 -17.93
N PRO A 199 31.70 9.15 -16.80
CA PRO A 199 31.12 8.82 -15.49
C PRO A 199 29.64 9.29 -15.33
N ASP A 200 29.01 9.88 -16.33
CA ASP A 200 27.74 10.62 -16.23
C ASP A 200 26.54 9.75 -16.64
N PHE A 201 26.28 8.67 -15.88
CA PHE A 201 25.10 7.86 -16.06
C PHE A 201 23.86 8.43 -15.34
N ASN A 202 22.70 8.38 -16.00
CA ASN A 202 21.46 8.92 -15.48
C ASN A 202 20.30 7.93 -15.63
N ARG A 203 19.52 7.71 -14.56
CA ARG A 203 18.29 6.91 -14.62
C ARG A 203 17.26 7.61 -15.48
N THR A 204 16.55 6.85 -16.31
CA THR A 204 15.44 7.37 -17.10
C THR A 204 14.10 7.25 -16.36
N ALA A 205 13.06 7.91 -16.90
CA ALA A 205 11.70 7.81 -16.39
C ALA A 205 11.02 6.46 -16.76
N ASN A 206 11.68 5.61 -17.55
CA ASN A 206 11.15 4.33 -18.05
C ASN A 206 11.23 3.20 -17.01
N ARG A 207 11.26 3.53 -15.71
CA ARG A 207 11.13 2.56 -14.63
C ARG A 207 9.80 1.82 -14.77
N ARG A 208 9.83 0.49 -14.55
CA ARG A 208 8.63 -0.34 -14.49
C ARG A 208 8.76 -1.39 -13.40
N ASP A 209 7.72 -1.51 -12.59
CA ASP A 209 7.64 -2.49 -11.52
C ASP A 209 6.78 -3.68 -11.97
N PHE A 210 7.20 -4.90 -11.63
CA PHE A 210 6.53 -6.17 -11.87
C PHE A 210 6.26 -6.81 -10.51
N SER A 211 5.09 -6.55 -9.99
CA SER A 211 4.69 -6.94 -8.64
C SER A 211 4.39 -8.44 -8.55
N LEU A 212 4.53 -8.98 -7.34
CA LEU A 212 4.07 -10.31 -7.01
C LEU A 212 2.53 -10.30 -6.96
N GLU A 213 1.91 -11.29 -7.58
CA GLU A 213 0.48 -11.49 -7.46
C GLU A 213 0.11 -11.94 -6.04
N PRO A 214 -1.06 -11.54 -5.51
CA PRO A 214 -1.56 -12.10 -4.25
C PRO A 214 -1.55 -13.63 -4.27
N PRO A 215 -1.17 -14.29 -3.17
CA PRO A 215 -1.04 -15.75 -3.14
C PRO A 215 -2.39 -16.51 -3.16
N ALA A 216 -3.50 -15.79 -3.08
CA ALA A 216 -4.87 -16.33 -3.13
C ALA A 216 -5.82 -15.29 -3.75
N ALA A 217 -7.01 -15.74 -4.14
CA ALA A 217 -8.07 -14.86 -4.60
C ALA A 217 -8.45 -13.84 -3.51
N THR A 218 -8.57 -12.59 -3.92
CA THR A 218 -8.85 -11.45 -3.06
C THR A 218 -10.32 -11.03 -3.13
N LEU A 219 -10.72 -10.08 -2.30
CA LEU A 219 -12.00 -9.37 -2.43
C LEU A 219 -12.18 -8.77 -3.84
N LEU A 220 -11.08 -8.28 -4.45
CA LEU A 220 -11.11 -7.66 -5.78
C LEU A 220 -11.57 -8.67 -6.84
N ASP A 221 -11.01 -9.88 -6.79
CA ASP A 221 -11.42 -10.98 -7.69
C ASP A 221 -12.89 -11.35 -7.48
N ALA A 222 -13.32 -11.44 -6.23
CA ALA A 222 -14.69 -11.76 -5.88
C ALA A 222 -15.70 -10.74 -6.42
N ILE A 223 -15.39 -9.44 -6.30
CA ILE A 223 -16.21 -8.34 -6.84
C ILE A 223 -16.23 -8.40 -8.37
N ALA A 224 -15.07 -8.49 -9.00
CA ALA A 224 -14.93 -8.53 -10.46
C ALA A 224 -15.67 -9.72 -11.08
N ALA A 225 -15.66 -10.90 -10.43
CA ALA A 225 -16.36 -12.08 -10.88
C ALA A 225 -17.89 -11.91 -10.92
N THR A 226 -18.45 -10.95 -10.19
CA THR A 226 -19.89 -10.62 -10.23
C THR A 226 -20.24 -9.58 -11.33
N GLY A 227 -19.25 -9.11 -12.08
CA GLY A 227 -19.43 -8.05 -13.08
C GLY A 227 -19.51 -6.63 -12.49
N LYS A 228 -19.27 -6.48 -11.17
CA LYS A 228 -19.20 -5.17 -10.52
C LYS A 228 -17.82 -4.54 -10.76
N THR A 229 -17.77 -3.23 -10.60
CA THR A 229 -16.55 -2.46 -10.79
C THR A 229 -15.60 -2.61 -9.60
N VAL A 230 -14.33 -2.85 -9.91
CA VAL A 230 -13.21 -2.64 -8.99
C VAL A 230 -12.34 -1.54 -9.60
N TRP A 231 -12.40 -0.36 -9.00
CA TRP A 231 -11.70 0.83 -9.49
C TRP A 231 -10.49 1.11 -8.59
N GLY A 232 -9.30 0.77 -9.06
CA GLY A 232 -8.05 1.09 -8.38
C GLY A 232 -7.58 2.51 -8.66
N VAL A 233 -7.21 3.26 -7.62
CA VAL A 233 -6.66 4.61 -7.72
C VAL A 233 -5.31 4.65 -7.00
N GLY A 234 -4.32 5.28 -7.61
CA GLY A 234 -2.96 5.32 -7.11
C GLY A 234 -2.21 4.02 -7.35
N LYS A 235 -1.50 3.50 -6.35
CA LYS A 235 -0.68 2.27 -6.47
C LYS A 235 -1.48 0.97 -6.43
N ILE A 236 -2.80 1.00 -6.30
CA ILE A 236 -3.60 -0.22 -6.12
C ILE A 236 -3.36 -1.24 -7.24
N SER A 237 -3.30 -0.80 -8.49
CA SER A 237 -3.02 -1.70 -9.61
C SER A 237 -1.65 -2.38 -9.50
N ASP A 238 -0.64 -1.66 -9.05
CA ASP A 238 0.70 -2.21 -8.87
C ASP A 238 0.75 -3.19 -7.69
N ILE A 239 0.11 -2.85 -6.55
CA ILE A 239 0.07 -3.68 -5.34
C ILE A 239 -0.58 -5.05 -5.61
N PHE A 240 -1.63 -5.08 -6.43
CA PHE A 240 -2.37 -6.30 -6.76
C PHE A 240 -1.93 -6.92 -8.10
N ALA A 241 -0.84 -6.46 -8.73
CA ALA A 241 -0.41 -6.89 -10.06
C ALA A 241 -1.56 -6.85 -11.11
N ALA A 242 -2.42 -5.86 -11.00
CA ALA A 242 -3.67 -5.65 -11.75
C ALA A 242 -4.73 -6.75 -11.58
N GLN A 243 -4.52 -7.74 -10.70
CA GLN A 243 -5.45 -8.84 -10.49
C GLN A 243 -6.75 -8.33 -9.86
N GLY A 244 -7.90 -8.75 -10.40
CA GLY A 244 -9.23 -8.36 -9.93
C GLY A 244 -9.61 -6.89 -10.18
N ILE A 245 -8.79 -6.09 -10.85
CA ILE A 245 -9.04 -4.67 -11.13
C ILE A 245 -9.68 -4.50 -12.49
N THR A 246 -10.84 -3.84 -12.55
CA THR A 246 -11.59 -3.62 -13.78
C THR A 246 -11.40 -2.22 -14.36
N ARG A 247 -10.96 -1.27 -13.52
CA ARG A 247 -10.63 0.10 -13.90
C ARG A 247 -9.45 0.60 -13.05
N CYS A 248 -8.54 1.35 -13.65
CA CYS A 248 -7.38 1.89 -12.96
C CYS A 248 -7.11 3.34 -13.38
N ASP A 249 -6.85 4.20 -12.39
CA ASP A 249 -6.32 5.55 -12.57
C ASP A 249 -5.03 5.68 -11.75
N LEU A 250 -3.89 5.74 -12.42
CA LEU A 250 -2.60 5.99 -11.78
C LEU A 250 -2.53 7.46 -11.33
N THR A 251 -1.94 7.71 -10.16
CA THR A 251 -1.74 9.05 -9.62
C THR A 251 -0.32 9.23 -9.11
N HIS A 252 0.17 10.46 -9.12
CA HIS A 252 1.55 10.79 -8.73
C HIS A 252 1.68 11.28 -7.27
N GLY A 253 0.58 11.32 -6.53
CA GLY A 253 0.56 11.73 -5.13
C GLY A 253 -0.86 11.94 -4.59
N ASN A 254 -0.95 12.36 -3.32
CA ASN A 254 -2.24 12.51 -2.62
C ASN A 254 -3.17 13.52 -3.30
N GLY A 255 -2.64 14.62 -3.85
CA GLY A 255 -3.45 15.64 -4.53
C GLY A 255 -4.23 15.06 -5.70
N GLU A 256 -3.55 14.36 -6.63
CA GLU A 256 -4.19 13.70 -7.76
C GLU A 256 -5.11 12.54 -7.32
N GLY A 257 -4.71 11.82 -6.25
CA GLY A 257 -5.54 10.76 -5.65
C GLY A 257 -6.87 11.30 -5.14
N MET A 258 -6.86 12.40 -4.40
CA MET A 258 -8.05 13.08 -3.90
C MET A 258 -8.91 13.66 -5.03
N GLU A 259 -8.32 14.24 -6.07
CA GLU A 259 -9.05 14.70 -7.26
C GLU A 259 -9.73 13.54 -8.00
N THR A 260 -9.03 12.42 -8.13
CA THR A 260 -9.57 11.21 -8.77
C THR A 260 -10.68 10.60 -7.94
N ALA A 261 -10.57 10.62 -6.61
CA ALA A 261 -11.65 10.21 -5.71
C ALA A 261 -12.92 11.07 -5.88
N LEU A 262 -12.77 12.41 -6.06
CA LEU A 262 -13.89 13.31 -6.37
C LEU A 262 -14.53 12.98 -7.71
N LYS A 263 -13.77 12.59 -8.73
CA LYS A 263 -14.33 12.12 -10.01
C LYS A 263 -15.07 10.79 -9.84
N ALA A 264 -14.53 9.91 -8.99
CA ALA A 264 -15.13 8.60 -8.73
C ALA A 264 -16.48 8.73 -8.02
N VAL A 265 -16.61 9.58 -6.99
CA VAL A 265 -17.89 9.75 -6.27
C VAL A 265 -18.99 10.37 -7.15
N GLN A 266 -18.61 11.15 -8.18
CA GLN A 266 -19.51 11.71 -9.19
C GLN A 266 -19.89 10.72 -10.30
N THR A 267 -19.14 9.61 -10.43
CA THR A 267 -19.34 8.63 -11.50
C THR A 267 -20.32 7.53 -11.03
N ASP A 268 -21.22 7.13 -11.90
CA ASP A 268 -22.12 6.01 -11.64
C ASP A 268 -21.41 4.68 -11.88
N PHE A 269 -21.31 3.86 -10.83
CA PHE A 269 -20.85 2.48 -10.87
C PHE A 269 -21.44 1.71 -9.69
N GLU A 270 -21.36 0.39 -9.72
CA GLU A 270 -21.63 -0.47 -8.58
C GLU A 270 -20.38 -1.29 -8.26
N GLY A 271 -19.95 -1.27 -7.00
CA GLY A 271 -18.75 -1.98 -6.57
C GLY A 271 -17.84 -1.19 -5.64
N LEU A 272 -16.54 -1.38 -5.79
CA LEU A 272 -15.49 -0.83 -4.94
C LEU A 272 -14.62 0.18 -5.70
N CYS A 273 -14.42 1.37 -5.15
CA CYS A 273 -13.32 2.26 -5.49
C CYS A 273 -12.28 2.18 -4.39
N PHE A 274 -11.11 1.61 -4.69
CA PHE A 274 -10.02 1.40 -3.75
C PHE A 274 -8.90 2.39 -4.05
N ILE A 275 -8.59 3.25 -3.09
CA ILE A 275 -7.75 4.44 -3.25
C ILE A 275 -6.57 4.35 -2.30
N ASN A 276 -5.34 4.43 -2.82
CA ASN A 276 -4.13 4.54 -2.03
C ASN A 276 -3.58 5.97 -2.11
N LEU A 277 -3.47 6.65 -0.98
CA LEU A 277 -2.86 7.98 -0.84
C LEU A 277 -1.43 7.83 -0.32
N VAL A 278 -0.50 7.76 -1.23
CA VAL A 278 0.87 7.26 -1.05
C VAL A 278 1.86 8.25 -0.42
N ASP A 279 1.58 9.56 -0.45
CA ASP A 279 2.57 10.58 -0.01
C ASP A 279 2.87 10.50 1.49
N PHE A 280 1.92 10.03 2.29
CA PHE A 280 2.09 9.86 3.73
C PHE A 280 3.30 9.00 4.04
N ASP A 281 3.41 7.86 3.35
CA ASP A 281 4.55 6.95 3.45
C ASP A 281 5.78 7.52 2.72
N MET A 282 5.65 7.73 1.41
CA MET A 282 6.77 7.94 0.50
C MET A 282 7.47 9.29 0.72
N LEU A 283 6.72 10.36 1.05
CA LEU A 283 7.26 11.71 1.20
C LEU A 283 7.53 12.09 2.65
N TYR A 284 6.83 11.48 3.62
CA TYR A 284 6.88 11.94 5.00
C TYR A 284 7.32 10.85 5.99
N GLY A 285 6.76 9.64 5.95
CA GLY A 285 7.12 8.53 6.82
C GLY A 285 8.60 8.16 6.69
N HIS A 286 8.98 7.64 5.53
CA HIS A 286 10.37 7.27 5.22
C HIS A 286 11.38 8.42 5.29
N ARG A 287 10.93 9.66 5.27
CA ARG A 287 11.80 10.85 5.36
C ARG A 287 11.82 11.49 6.74
N GLN A 288 11.12 10.89 7.69
CA GLN A 288 11.04 11.38 9.07
C GLN A 288 10.57 12.85 9.16
N ASP A 289 9.66 13.24 8.26
CA ASP A 289 9.09 14.59 8.21
C ASP A 289 7.75 14.66 8.94
N VAL A 290 7.81 14.78 10.26
CA VAL A 290 6.63 14.88 11.16
C VAL A 290 5.70 16.02 10.74
N ASP A 291 6.26 17.18 10.42
CA ASP A 291 5.50 18.38 10.08
C ASP A 291 4.84 18.26 8.69
N GLY A 292 5.53 17.69 7.71
CA GLY A 292 4.99 17.41 6.39
C GLY A 292 3.87 16.39 6.45
N TYR A 293 4.03 15.34 7.25
CA TYR A 293 3.00 14.31 7.45
C TYR A 293 1.74 14.90 8.08
N ALA A 294 1.90 15.69 9.16
CA ALA A 294 0.79 16.38 9.82
C ALA A 294 0.05 17.33 8.88
N ALA A 295 0.79 18.09 8.06
CA ALA A 295 0.21 18.97 7.06
C ALA A 295 -0.56 18.21 5.97
N ALA A 296 -0.05 17.07 5.51
CA ALA A 296 -0.71 16.22 4.53
C ALA A 296 -2.03 15.64 5.08
N LEU A 297 -2.04 15.17 6.34
CA LEU A 297 -3.27 14.71 6.98
C LEU A 297 -4.28 15.85 7.18
N THR A 298 -3.82 17.06 7.52
CA THR A 298 -4.65 18.26 7.62
C THR A 298 -5.27 18.63 6.26
N ALA A 299 -4.53 18.49 5.17
CA ALA A 299 -5.04 18.70 3.82
C ALA A 299 -6.11 17.68 3.44
N PHE A 300 -5.89 16.41 3.76
CA PHE A 300 -6.88 15.34 3.58
C PHE A 300 -8.14 15.61 4.41
N ASP A 301 -8.00 15.95 5.70
CA ASP A 301 -9.14 16.28 6.58
C ASP A 301 -9.96 17.45 6.06
N SER A 302 -9.30 18.48 5.52
CA SER A 302 -9.95 19.65 4.94
C SER A 302 -10.68 19.36 3.64
N TRP A 303 -10.20 18.39 2.85
CA TRP A 303 -10.81 17.93 1.61
C TRP A 303 -12.03 17.02 1.85
N LEU A 304 -12.03 16.24 2.92
CA LEU A 304 -12.98 15.17 3.21
C LEU A 304 -14.46 15.62 3.18
N PRO A 305 -14.87 16.80 3.71
CA PRO A 305 -16.24 17.26 3.61
C PRO A 305 -16.74 17.44 2.17
N SER A 306 -15.86 17.85 1.26
CA SER A 306 -16.20 18.03 -0.17
C SER A 306 -16.51 16.70 -0.86
N PHE A 307 -15.81 15.64 -0.47
CA PHE A 307 -16.07 14.28 -0.91
C PHE A 307 -17.38 13.75 -0.33
N MET A 308 -17.54 13.84 1.00
CA MET A 308 -18.72 13.35 1.72
C MET A 308 -20.03 14.00 1.24
N ALA A 309 -19.98 15.28 0.88
CA ALA A 309 -21.16 16.02 0.36
C ALA A 309 -21.66 15.50 -0.99
N GLN A 310 -20.87 14.70 -1.71
CA GLN A 310 -21.22 14.13 -3.01
C GLN A 310 -21.60 12.65 -2.94
N MET A 311 -21.50 12.05 -1.76
CA MET A 311 -21.92 10.66 -1.54
C MET A 311 -23.45 10.53 -1.65
N LYS A 312 -23.88 9.40 -2.20
CA LYS A 312 -25.29 9.01 -2.28
C LYS A 312 -25.70 8.21 -1.03
N ASP A 313 -26.98 8.02 -0.81
CA ASP A 313 -27.53 7.30 0.35
C ASP A 313 -27.01 5.85 0.45
N ASP A 314 -26.77 5.20 -0.70
CA ASP A 314 -26.23 3.84 -0.78
C ASP A 314 -24.67 3.81 -0.84
N ASP A 315 -23.99 4.89 -0.54
CA ASP A 315 -22.52 4.90 -0.51
C ASP A 315 -21.99 4.63 0.89
N VAL A 316 -20.92 3.88 0.95
CA VAL A 316 -20.13 3.67 2.16
C VAL A 316 -18.71 4.14 1.92
N LEU A 317 -18.21 5.02 2.79
CA LEU A 317 -16.82 5.44 2.85
C LEU A 317 -16.14 4.68 3.98
N MET A 318 -14.99 4.08 3.68
CA MET A 318 -14.07 3.48 4.65
C MET A 318 -12.72 4.17 4.54
N ILE A 319 -12.16 4.64 5.65
CA ILE A 319 -10.84 5.24 5.72
C ILE A 319 -10.00 4.38 6.67
N THR A 320 -8.85 3.92 6.20
CA THR A 320 -7.92 3.06 6.97
C THR A 320 -6.47 3.37 6.60
N ALA A 321 -5.55 2.58 7.13
CA ALA A 321 -4.16 2.50 6.69
C ALA A 321 -3.78 1.02 6.47
N ASP A 322 -2.62 0.78 5.94
CA ASP A 322 -2.09 -0.56 5.63
C ASP A 322 -0.96 -1.00 6.56
N HIS A 323 -0.26 -0.06 7.18
CA HIS A 323 0.79 -0.25 8.21
C HIS A 323 1.06 1.07 8.94
N GLY A 324 2.11 1.13 9.74
CA GLY A 324 2.68 2.36 10.30
C GLY A 324 4.00 2.72 9.61
N CYS A 325 4.40 3.99 9.71
CA CYS A 325 5.75 4.46 9.43
C CYS A 325 5.99 5.71 10.30
N ASP A 326 6.41 5.48 11.56
CA ASP A 326 6.54 6.55 12.55
C ASP A 326 7.64 7.54 12.15
N PRO A 327 7.32 8.77 11.74
CA PRO A 327 8.33 9.74 11.31
C PRO A 327 9.21 10.27 12.46
N GLY A 328 8.91 9.89 13.69
CA GLY A 328 9.73 10.20 14.87
C GLY A 328 10.60 9.05 15.34
N ASP A 329 10.61 7.92 14.64
CA ASP A 329 11.44 6.79 14.98
C ASP A 329 12.93 7.03 14.61
N SER A 330 13.80 6.16 15.14
CA SER A 330 15.24 6.17 14.86
C SER A 330 15.61 5.60 13.49
N HIS A 331 14.74 4.81 12.89
CA HIS A 331 14.91 4.24 11.54
C HIS A 331 13.84 4.77 10.58
N THR A 332 14.08 4.60 9.29
CA THR A 332 13.21 5.08 8.21
C THR A 332 12.34 3.99 7.60
N ASP A 333 12.25 2.82 8.25
CA ASP A 333 11.47 1.68 7.80
C ASP A 333 10.02 1.77 8.31
N HIS A 334 9.13 0.97 7.72
CA HIS A 334 7.75 0.81 8.20
C HIS A 334 7.73 0.30 9.65
N THR A 335 6.67 0.62 10.36
CA THR A 335 6.46 0.22 11.75
C THR A 335 5.25 -0.68 11.91
N ARG A 336 5.39 -1.70 12.79
CA ARG A 336 4.36 -2.69 13.10
C ARG A 336 3.33 -2.10 14.05
N GLU A 337 2.29 -1.46 13.48
CA GLU A 337 1.27 -0.73 14.23
C GLU A 337 -0.14 -1.25 13.96
N TYR A 338 -1.04 -1.02 14.91
CA TYR A 338 -2.48 -1.00 14.63
C TYR A 338 -2.78 0.09 13.60
N VAL A 339 -3.86 -0.10 12.83
CA VAL A 339 -4.36 0.92 11.91
C VAL A 339 -5.78 1.35 12.26
N PRO A 340 -6.17 2.59 11.92
CA PRO A 340 -7.54 3.08 12.14
C PRO A 340 -8.49 2.47 11.12
N LEU A 341 -9.76 2.35 11.49
CA LEU A 341 -10.86 2.22 10.55
C LEU A 341 -11.95 3.23 10.93
N VAL A 342 -12.35 4.05 9.96
CA VAL A 342 -13.48 4.98 10.07
C VAL A 342 -14.47 4.62 8.98
N VAL A 343 -15.73 4.33 9.32
CA VAL A 343 -16.78 3.94 8.38
C VAL A 343 -17.93 4.95 8.42
N TYR A 344 -18.20 5.57 7.28
CA TYR A 344 -19.23 6.60 7.15
C TYR A 344 -20.19 6.31 5.99
N GLY A 345 -21.46 6.66 6.17
CA GLY A 345 -22.50 6.56 5.16
C GLY A 345 -23.88 6.82 5.76
N ALA A 346 -24.87 7.10 4.93
CA ALA A 346 -26.23 7.33 5.41
C ALA A 346 -26.83 6.12 6.13
N ALA A 347 -26.49 4.91 5.65
CA ALA A 347 -26.89 3.63 6.24
C ALA A 347 -26.01 3.14 7.40
N VAL A 348 -24.93 3.88 7.75
CA VAL A 348 -23.97 3.46 8.78
C VAL A 348 -24.34 4.01 10.15
N ASN A 349 -24.41 3.12 11.14
CA ASN A 349 -24.60 3.45 12.54
C ASN A 349 -23.28 3.88 13.18
N PRO A 350 -23.17 5.09 13.79
CA PRO A 350 -21.96 5.54 14.46
C PRO A 350 -21.72 4.72 15.75
N VAL A 351 -20.85 3.74 15.68
CA VAL A 351 -20.52 2.82 16.78
C VAL A 351 -19.01 2.61 16.87
N ASN A 352 -18.49 2.43 18.08
CA ASN A 352 -17.13 1.92 18.26
C ASN A 352 -17.18 0.38 18.25
N LEU A 353 -16.52 -0.23 17.26
CA LEU A 353 -16.45 -1.67 17.05
C LEU A 353 -15.30 -2.32 17.86
N GLY A 354 -14.58 -1.53 18.65
CA GLY A 354 -13.44 -2.00 19.46
C GLY A 354 -12.21 -2.33 18.60
N THR A 355 -11.40 -3.24 19.14
CA THR A 355 -10.21 -3.72 18.45
C THR A 355 -10.51 -5.01 17.68
N ARG A 356 -10.28 -5.00 16.39
CA ARG A 356 -10.44 -6.14 15.47
C ARG A 356 -9.11 -6.87 15.30
N SER A 357 -9.15 -8.17 15.10
CA SER A 357 -7.97 -9.04 15.06
C SER A 357 -7.30 -9.17 13.70
N THR A 358 -7.88 -8.56 12.64
CA THR A 358 -7.34 -8.59 11.28
C THR A 358 -7.90 -7.45 10.44
N TYR A 359 -7.10 -6.97 9.48
CA TYR A 359 -7.56 -6.02 8.46
C TYR A 359 -8.58 -6.65 7.50
N SER A 360 -8.58 -7.98 7.39
CA SER A 360 -9.49 -8.74 6.50
C SER A 360 -10.97 -8.57 6.84
N ASP A 361 -11.29 -8.08 8.05
CA ASP A 361 -12.66 -7.74 8.42
C ASP A 361 -13.25 -6.66 7.49
N ILE A 362 -12.39 -5.81 6.89
CA ILE A 362 -12.79 -4.85 5.85
C ILE A 362 -13.30 -5.60 4.62
N ALA A 363 -12.54 -6.59 4.12
CA ALA A 363 -12.95 -7.39 2.96
C ALA A 363 -14.29 -8.08 3.15
N ALA A 364 -14.46 -8.78 4.28
CA ALA A 364 -15.69 -9.46 4.63
C ALA A 364 -16.89 -8.49 4.71
N THR A 365 -16.67 -7.31 5.28
CA THR A 365 -17.70 -6.26 5.41
C THR A 365 -18.10 -5.67 4.06
N VAL A 366 -17.12 -5.37 3.20
CA VAL A 366 -17.37 -4.86 1.84
C VAL A 366 -18.12 -5.91 1.01
N ALA A 367 -17.71 -7.17 1.08
CA ALA A 367 -18.36 -8.26 0.35
C ALA A 367 -19.83 -8.42 0.76
N GLU A 368 -20.12 -8.43 2.07
CA GLU A 368 -21.50 -8.52 2.58
C GLU A 368 -22.32 -7.31 2.13
N TYR A 369 -21.78 -6.10 2.28
CA TYR A 369 -22.48 -4.88 1.85
C TYR A 369 -22.83 -4.90 0.36
N LEU A 370 -21.89 -5.29 -0.50
CA LEU A 370 -22.09 -5.36 -1.95
C LEU A 370 -22.89 -6.60 -2.41
N GLY A 371 -23.16 -7.55 -1.51
CA GLY A 371 -23.84 -8.80 -1.83
C GLY A 371 -23.00 -9.72 -2.74
N VAL A 372 -21.70 -9.77 -2.50
CA VAL A 372 -20.73 -10.54 -3.29
C VAL A 372 -20.39 -11.83 -2.55
N PRO A 373 -20.41 -13.02 -3.20
CA PRO A 373 -19.90 -14.23 -2.61
C PRO A 373 -18.42 -14.10 -2.24
N TYR A 374 -18.09 -14.33 -0.98
CA TYR A 374 -16.74 -14.15 -0.46
C TYR A 374 -16.34 -15.29 0.47
N ASN A 375 -15.17 -15.89 0.24
CA ASN A 375 -14.63 -17.01 1.01
C ASN A 375 -13.22 -16.71 1.56
N GLY A 376 -12.79 -15.43 1.55
CA GLY A 376 -11.52 -15.00 2.11
C GLY A 376 -11.55 -14.92 3.64
N ALA A 377 -10.47 -14.41 4.22
CA ALA A 377 -10.35 -14.19 5.66
C ALA A 377 -11.22 -13.01 6.14
N GLY A 378 -11.39 -12.91 7.47
CA GLY A 378 -12.09 -11.84 8.14
C GLY A 378 -13.54 -12.17 8.50
N GLU A 379 -14.07 -11.36 9.40
CA GLU A 379 -15.48 -11.41 9.84
C GLU A 379 -16.16 -10.09 9.51
N SER A 380 -17.32 -10.16 8.87
CA SER A 380 -18.06 -8.96 8.53
C SER A 380 -18.55 -8.20 9.78
N MET A 381 -18.35 -6.90 9.76
CA MET A 381 -18.86 -5.96 10.76
C MET A 381 -20.21 -5.35 10.35
N TRP A 382 -20.77 -5.73 9.16
CA TRP A 382 -21.92 -5.03 8.58
C TRP A 382 -23.16 -5.08 9.48
N SER A 383 -23.41 -6.17 10.16
CA SER A 383 -24.55 -6.29 11.08
C SER A 383 -24.55 -5.27 12.23
N ALA A 384 -23.35 -4.88 12.71
CA ALA A 384 -23.19 -3.85 13.74
C ALA A 384 -23.17 -2.42 13.13
N LEU A 385 -22.74 -2.30 11.88
CA LEU A 385 -22.66 -1.04 11.15
C LEU A 385 -24.01 -0.59 10.59
N GLN A 386 -24.89 -1.51 10.23
CA GLN A 386 -26.16 -1.17 9.58
C GLN A 386 -27.12 -0.47 10.54
N LYS A 387 -27.66 0.68 10.16
CA LYS A 387 -28.78 1.31 10.87
C LYS A 387 -30.03 0.44 10.80
N GLU A 388 -30.74 0.31 11.92
CA GLU A 388 -32.04 -0.35 11.93
C GLU A 388 -33.05 0.43 11.11
N GLY A 389 -33.71 -0.24 10.18
CA GLY A 389 -34.84 0.31 9.41
C GLY A 389 -34.48 1.03 8.10
N VAL A 390 -33.26 0.87 7.60
CA VAL A 390 -32.84 1.34 6.26
C VAL A 390 -32.76 0.17 5.28
#